data_f483ba5331555bf049194468ec503a0e
#
_entry.id   f483ba5331555bf049194468ec503a0e
#
_cell.length_a   1.000
_cell.length_b   1.000
_cell.length_c   1.000
_cell.angle_alpha   90.00
_cell.angle_beta   90.00
_cell.angle_gamma   90.00
#
_symmetry.space_group_name_H-M   'P 1'
#
loop_
_entity.id
_entity.type
_entity.pdbx_description
1 polymer ?
#
loop_
_entity_poly.entity_id
_entity_poly.type
_entity_poly.pdbx_seq_one_letter_code
_entity_poly.pdbx_strand_id
1 'polypeptide(L)'
;KRKRRQMDFNAVYHQASDNYCYPLNEEELIINIKTGYDVQSVSIILGDPFAAGILGGGEHWDGAEEAIIYKKRLKNQIWWTTTVRPEYKRLKYYFKLQTENESWFYFEDGFVSDEQMHLEGRSRQCFVFPWMNPCDVPRTPAWVNETVWYQIFPDRFCNGDHSIDPDNVVPWRDHGSVTNEECFGGDLAGITSKLDYLQNLGINGLYL
;
A
#
# COMPACT_ATOMS: atom_id res chain seq x y z
N LYS A 1 24.61 32.19 6.49
CA LYS A 1 24.97 30.77 6.73
C LYS A 1 23.68 29.96 6.66
N ARG A 2 23.43 29.19 5.59
CA ARG A 2 22.34 28.21 5.53
C ARG A 2 22.63 27.20 6.64
N LYS A 3 21.68 27.01 7.58
CA LYS A 3 21.73 25.91 8.54
C LYS A 3 21.80 24.63 7.74
N ARG A 4 22.77 23.75 7.94
CA ARG A 4 22.78 22.38 7.42
C ARG A 4 21.48 21.76 7.86
N ARG A 5 20.63 21.38 6.92
CA ARG A 5 19.43 20.60 7.23
C ARG A 5 19.91 19.17 7.49
N GLN A 6 19.81 18.76 8.73
CA GLN A 6 19.94 17.38 9.16
C GLN A 6 18.76 16.57 8.61
N MET A 7 18.94 15.29 8.35
CA MET A 7 17.87 14.39 7.90
C MET A 7 16.71 14.38 8.92
N ASP A 8 15.48 14.43 8.42
CA ASP A 8 14.28 14.30 9.24
C ASP A 8 13.95 12.82 9.46
N PHE A 9 14.51 12.23 10.51
CA PHE A 9 14.30 10.83 10.87
C PHE A 9 12.83 10.50 11.14
N ASN A 10 12.02 11.44 11.62
CA ASN A 10 10.60 11.21 11.90
C ASN A 10 9.75 11.08 10.62
N ALA A 11 10.26 11.55 9.48
CA ALA A 11 9.62 11.40 8.19
C ALA A 11 9.93 10.06 7.50
N VAL A 12 10.88 9.29 8.04
CA VAL A 12 11.27 7.97 7.49
C VAL A 12 10.46 6.88 8.16
N TYR A 13 9.83 6.03 7.34
CA TYR A 13 9.07 4.91 7.87
C TYR A 13 9.01 3.74 6.89
N HIS A 14 9.25 2.56 7.43
CA HIS A 14 9.08 1.27 6.79
C HIS A 14 8.78 0.20 7.84
N GLN A 15 8.10 -0.86 7.44
CA GLN A 15 7.93 -2.10 8.17
C GLN A 15 7.90 -3.29 7.20
N ALA A 16 8.33 -4.47 7.65
CA ALA A 16 8.38 -5.68 6.82
C ALA A 16 7.00 -6.38 6.69
N SER A 17 5.92 -5.61 6.62
CA SER A 17 4.54 -6.10 6.53
C SER A 17 3.61 -5.08 5.85
N ASP A 18 2.34 -5.43 5.73
CA ASP A 18 1.25 -4.62 5.21
C ASP A 18 1.56 -4.01 3.82
N ASN A 19 1.19 -2.76 3.61
CA ASN A 19 1.44 -2.05 2.37
C ASN A 19 2.90 -1.56 2.21
N TYR A 20 3.79 -1.89 3.14
CA TYR A 20 5.21 -1.58 3.04
C TYR A 20 6.05 -2.75 2.53
N CYS A 21 5.61 -3.99 2.78
CA CYS A 21 6.29 -5.17 2.30
C CYS A 21 5.28 -6.30 2.10
N TYR A 22 4.98 -6.63 0.84
CA TYR A 22 3.97 -7.64 0.51
C TYR A 22 4.27 -8.34 -0.81
N PRO A 23 3.88 -9.62 -0.97
CA PRO A 23 4.01 -10.33 -2.23
C PRO A 23 3.02 -9.77 -3.27
N LEU A 24 3.53 -9.38 -4.44
CA LEU A 24 2.72 -9.02 -5.59
C LEU A 24 2.18 -10.26 -6.30
N ASN A 25 3.02 -11.27 -6.37
CA ASN A 25 2.73 -12.61 -6.91
C ASN A 25 3.65 -13.62 -6.22
N GLU A 26 3.69 -14.86 -6.70
CA GLU A 26 4.49 -15.93 -6.10
C GLU A 26 6.02 -15.73 -6.23
N GLU A 27 6.48 -14.77 -7.03
CA GLU A 27 7.90 -14.52 -7.29
C GLU A 27 8.36 -13.11 -6.91
N GLU A 28 7.45 -12.16 -6.86
CA GLU A 28 7.76 -10.74 -6.71
C GLU A 28 7.24 -10.20 -5.38
N LEU A 29 8.14 -9.51 -4.67
CA LEU A 29 7.87 -8.80 -3.42
C LEU A 29 7.96 -7.30 -3.67
N ILE A 30 6.92 -6.57 -3.29
CA ILE A 30 6.91 -5.11 -3.28
C ILE A 30 7.47 -4.62 -1.95
N ILE A 31 8.40 -3.68 -2.02
CA ILE A 31 8.96 -3.01 -0.85
C ILE A 31 8.79 -1.50 -1.01
N ASN A 32 8.18 -0.87 -0.02
CA ASN A 32 7.88 0.55 0.03
C ASN A 32 8.52 1.20 1.24
N ILE A 33 9.07 2.40 1.08
CA ILE A 33 9.56 3.22 2.19
C ILE A 33 9.10 4.67 2.02
N LYS A 34 8.72 5.32 3.10
CA LYS A 34 8.46 6.76 3.14
C LYS A 34 9.67 7.52 3.64
N THR A 35 9.91 8.70 3.08
CA THR A 35 10.95 9.61 3.56
C THR A 35 10.47 11.06 3.53
N GLY A 36 11.21 11.95 4.19
CA GLY A 36 11.08 13.39 4.01
C GLY A 36 11.57 13.85 2.63
N TYR A 37 11.36 15.14 2.34
CA TYR A 37 11.84 15.77 1.10
C TYR A 37 13.35 16.07 1.09
N ASP A 38 14.01 15.92 2.21
CA ASP A 38 15.44 16.04 2.42
C ASP A 38 16.22 14.84 1.87
N VAL A 39 15.57 13.67 1.74
CA VAL A 39 16.16 12.47 1.14
C VAL A 39 16.11 12.57 -0.38
N GLN A 40 17.28 12.51 -1.03
CA GLN A 40 17.41 12.63 -2.48
C GLN A 40 17.39 11.29 -3.20
N SER A 41 18.00 10.27 -2.59
CA SER A 41 18.03 8.91 -3.10
C SER A 41 17.91 7.89 -1.98
N VAL A 42 17.34 6.75 -2.34
CA VAL A 42 17.20 5.57 -1.49
C VAL A 42 17.76 4.38 -2.25
N SER A 43 18.62 3.61 -1.60
CA SER A 43 19.02 2.27 -2.04
C SER A 43 18.55 1.26 -1.01
N ILE A 44 18.30 0.04 -1.46
CA ILE A 44 18.07 -1.13 -0.61
C ILE A 44 19.26 -2.06 -0.71
N ILE A 45 19.75 -2.52 0.42
CA ILE A 45 20.76 -3.58 0.49
C ILE A 45 20.02 -4.85 0.87
N LEU A 46 20.06 -5.85 0.02
CA LEU A 46 19.20 -7.01 0.12
C LEU A 46 19.91 -8.33 -0.23
N GLY A 47 19.42 -9.42 0.31
CA GLY A 47 19.92 -10.76 0.00
C GLY A 47 19.23 -11.86 0.81
N ASP A 48 19.65 -13.11 0.58
CA ASP A 48 19.17 -14.24 1.36
C ASP A 48 19.69 -14.13 2.81
N PRO A 49 18.83 -14.23 3.83
CA PRO A 49 19.25 -14.21 5.24
C PRO A 49 20.27 -15.31 5.59
N PHE A 50 20.34 -16.40 4.82
CA PHE A 50 21.23 -17.53 5.05
C PHE A 50 22.42 -17.58 4.08
N ALA A 51 22.70 -16.53 3.32
CA ALA A 51 23.81 -16.48 2.37
C ALA A 51 25.17 -16.77 3.03
N ALA A 52 25.35 -16.39 4.31
CA ALA A 52 26.53 -16.68 5.11
C ALA A 52 26.47 -18.03 5.88
N GLY A 53 25.49 -18.89 5.55
CA GLY A 53 25.22 -20.17 6.23
C GLY A 53 24.30 -20.05 7.45
N ILE A 54 23.70 -21.18 7.85
CA ILE A 54 22.72 -21.23 8.95
C ILE A 54 23.35 -20.87 10.30
N LEU A 55 24.64 -21.18 10.47
CA LEU A 55 25.42 -20.89 11.70
C LEU A 55 26.34 -19.68 11.54
N GLY A 56 26.45 -19.13 10.33
CA GLY A 56 27.21 -17.92 10.07
C GLY A 56 26.48 -16.75 10.74
N GLY A 57 26.88 -16.43 11.94
CA GLY A 57 26.41 -15.23 12.64
C GLY A 57 26.55 -14.04 11.71
N GLY A 58 25.57 -13.15 11.73
CA GLY A 58 25.42 -12.02 10.84
C GLY A 58 26.55 -10.98 10.81
N GLU A 59 27.76 -11.33 11.27
CA GLU A 59 28.92 -10.44 11.27
C GLU A 59 29.43 -10.11 9.85
N HIS A 60 29.14 -10.97 8.86
CA HIS A 60 29.63 -10.83 7.49
C HIS A 60 28.55 -11.05 6.43
N TRP A 61 27.28 -10.72 6.75
CA TRP A 61 26.23 -10.78 5.74
C TRP A 61 26.35 -9.56 4.81
N ASP A 62 26.71 -9.81 3.56
CA ASP A 62 26.82 -8.81 2.50
C ASP A 62 25.63 -8.96 1.55
N GLY A 63 24.74 -7.97 1.57
CA GLY A 63 23.67 -7.84 0.58
C GLY A 63 24.11 -7.09 -0.65
N ALA A 64 23.41 -7.28 -1.77
CA ALA A 64 23.57 -6.46 -2.96
C ALA A 64 22.89 -5.09 -2.77
N GLU A 65 23.56 -3.99 -3.14
CA GLU A 65 22.97 -2.65 -3.15
C GLU A 65 22.23 -2.42 -4.47
N GLU A 66 20.93 -2.09 -4.38
CA GLU A 66 20.08 -1.73 -5.51
C GLU A 66 19.44 -0.36 -5.28
N ALA A 67 19.50 0.52 -6.29
CA ALA A 67 18.87 1.83 -6.20
C ALA A 67 17.36 1.75 -6.39
N ILE A 68 16.60 2.43 -5.53
CA ILE A 68 15.15 2.57 -5.69
C ILE A 68 14.86 3.80 -6.56
N ILE A 69 14.50 3.55 -7.82
CA ILE A 69 14.29 4.61 -8.82
C ILE A 69 12.84 5.12 -8.88
N TYR A 70 11.87 4.26 -8.57
CA TYR A 70 10.47 4.67 -8.59
C TYR A 70 10.10 5.39 -7.31
N LYS A 71 9.62 6.64 -7.46
CA LYS A 71 9.17 7.46 -6.35
C LYS A 71 7.96 8.29 -6.69
N LYS A 72 7.06 8.46 -5.73
CA LYS A 72 5.87 9.29 -5.83
C LYS A 72 5.91 10.36 -4.74
N ARG A 73 5.81 11.63 -5.16
CA ARG A 73 5.74 12.74 -4.22
C ARG A 73 4.32 12.85 -3.65
N LEU A 74 4.20 12.75 -2.35
CA LEU A 74 2.97 12.98 -1.59
C LEU A 74 2.98 14.40 -1.01
N LYS A 75 1.91 14.79 -0.31
CA LYS A 75 1.78 16.14 0.27
C LYS A 75 2.93 16.53 1.22
N ASN A 76 3.39 15.59 2.06
CA ASN A 76 4.40 15.86 3.09
C ASN A 76 5.59 14.90 3.05
N GLN A 77 5.60 13.91 2.16
CA GLN A 77 6.56 12.81 2.12
C GLN A 77 6.83 12.38 0.68
N ILE A 78 7.89 11.59 0.51
CA ILE A 78 8.15 10.84 -0.71
C ILE A 78 7.90 9.36 -0.41
N TRP A 79 7.15 8.71 -1.26
CA TRP A 79 6.94 7.26 -1.27
C TRP A 79 7.87 6.64 -2.31
N TRP A 80 8.75 5.76 -1.87
CA TRP A 80 9.68 5.03 -2.71
C TRP A 80 9.23 3.58 -2.82
N THR A 81 9.29 3.01 -4.01
CA THR A 81 8.82 1.65 -4.29
C THR A 81 9.85 0.89 -5.10
N THR A 82 10.12 -0.34 -4.74
CA THR A 82 10.86 -1.29 -5.54
C THR A 82 10.17 -2.63 -5.57
N THR A 83 10.44 -3.41 -6.63
CA THR A 83 10.01 -4.80 -6.76
C THR A 83 11.25 -5.67 -6.78
N VAL A 84 11.30 -6.65 -5.90
CA VAL A 84 12.42 -7.60 -5.80
C VAL A 84 11.94 -9.02 -6.04
N ARG A 85 12.85 -9.89 -6.51
CA ARG A 85 12.59 -11.32 -6.76
C ARG A 85 13.53 -12.16 -5.90
N PRO A 86 13.13 -12.49 -4.67
CA PRO A 86 13.97 -13.30 -3.78
C PRO A 86 14.14 -14.72 -4.33
N GLU A 87 15.38 -15.14 -4.55
CA GLU A 87 15.71 -16.46 -5.10
C GLU A 87 15.10 -17.61 -4.28
N TYR A 88 15.13 -17.48 -2.96
CA TYR A 88 14.65 -18.50 -2.02
C TYR A 88 13.33 -18.13 -1.32
N LYS A 89 12.51 -17.25 -1.91
CA LYS A 89 11.21 -16.82 -1.35
C LYS A 89 11.32 -16.17 0.04
N ARG A 90 12.48 -15.68 0.40
CA ARG A 90 12.77 -15.00 1.67
C ARG A 90 13.80 -13.91 1.45
N LEU A 91 13.76 -12.87 2.27
CA LEU A 91 14.60 -11.69 2.08
C LEU A 91 15.04 -11.12 3.42
N LYS A 92 16.31 -10.72 3.50
CA LYS A 92 16.87 -9.87 4.54
C LYS A 92 17.36 -8.58 3.89
N TYR A 93 17.06 -7.43 4.47
CA TYR A 93 17.41 -6.16 3.85
C TYR A 93 17.45 -5.01 4.85
N TYR A 94 18.05 -3.91 4.44
CA TYR A 94 18.02 -2.60 5.07
C TYR A 94 18.15 -1.51 4.01
N PHE A 95 17.94 -0.25 4.38
CA PHE A 95 17.96 0.86 3.45
C PHE A 95 19.18 1.75 3.67
N LYS A 96 19.66 2.36 2.58
CA LYS A 96 20.60 3.46 2.60
C LYS A 96 19.89 4.70 2.09
N LEU A 97 19.90 5.74 2.90
CA LEU A 97 19.23 7.00 2.65
C LEU A 97 20.30 8.07 2.44
N GLN A 98 20.20 8.82 1.36
CA GLN A 98 21.16 9.86 1.05
C GLN A 98 20.46 11.21 0.95
N THR A 99 20.95 12.17 1.70
CA THR A 99 20.60 13.60 1.60
C THR A 99 21.66 14.34 0.80
N GLU A 100 21.57 15.66 0.70
CA GLU A 100 22.60 16.50 0.06
C GLU A 100 23.97 16.37 0.74
N ASN A 101 24.01 16.11 2.06
CA ASN A 101 25.25 16.21 2.84
C ASN A 101 25.57 14.96 3.67
N GLU A 102 24.66 14.01 3.80
CA GLU A 102 24.78 12.92 4.75
C GLU A 102 24.24 11.62 4.13
N SER A 103 24.83 10.50 4.54
CA SER A 103 24.33 9.14 4.27
C SER A 103 23.98 8.47 5.58
N TRP A 104 22.82 7.82 5.61
CA TRP A 104 22.32 7.09 6.76
C TRP A 104 21.81 5.72 6.33
N PHE A 105 22.01 4.74 7.20
CA PHE A 105 21.44 3.40 7.01
C PHE A 105 20.27 3.23 7.96
N TYR A 106 19.17 2.69 7.44
CA TYR A 106 17.94 2.48 8.20
C TYR A 106 17.67 0.99 8.35
N PHE A 107 17.71 0.52 9.58
CA PHE A 107 17.46 -0.83 10.03
C PHE A 107 16.14 -0.90 10.80
N GLU A 108 15.67 -2.11 11.12
CA GLU A 108 14.48 -2.30 11.94
C GLU A 108 14.64 -1.69 13.35
N ASP A 109 15.85 -1.74 13.92
CA ASP A 109 16.20 -1.18 15.22
C ASP A 109 16.66 0.29 15.17
N GLY A 110 16.58 0.96 14.01
CA GLY A 110 16.81 2.40 13.87
C GLY A 110 17.86 2.80 12.84
N PHE A 111 18.45 3.99 13.05
CA PHE A 111 19.35 4.62 12.09
C PHE A 111 20.81 4.49 12.52
N VAL A 112 21.67 4.30 11.54
CA VAL A 112 23.12 4.21 11.72
C VAL A 112 23.79 5.16 10.71
N SER A 113 24.73 5.99 11.19
CA SER A 113 25.51 6.85 10.29
C SER A 113 26.52 6.03 9.49
N ASP A 114 27.03 6.60 8.41
CA ASP A 114 28.09 5.99 7.60
C ASP A 114 29.33 5.66 8.44
N GLU A 115 29.71 6.54 9.35
CA GLU A 115 30.83 6.33 10.27
C GLU A 115 30.59 5.13 11.21
N GLN A 116 29.36 4.97 11.70
CA GLN A 116 29.00 3.88 12.59
C GLN A 116 28.87 2.53 11.88
N MET A 117 28.62 2.53 10.54
CA MET A 117 28.58 1.30 9.75
C MET A 117 29.91 0.55 9.76
N HIS A 118 31.01 1.27 9.84
CA HIS A 118 32.37 0.70 9.84
C HIS A 118 32.89 0.31 11.22
N LEU A 119 32.10 0.53 12.29
CA LEU A 119 32.47 0.08 13.62
C LEU A 119 32.16 -1.40 13.78
N GLU A 120 33.20 -2.21 14.04
CA GLU A 120 33.11 -3.64 14.25
C GLU A 120 32.27 -4.00 15.50
N GLY A 121 31.62 -5.16 15.47
CA GLY A 121 31.04 -5.80 16.65
C GLY A 121 29.61 -5.40 17.03
N ARG A 122 28.86 -4.67 16.19
CA ARG A 122 27.42 -4.43 16.42
C ARG A 122 26.57 -5.34 15.53
N SER A 123 25.86 -6.26 16.14
CA SER A 123 24.72 -6.92 15.50
C SER A 123 23.65 -5.86 15.21
N ARG A 124 23.17 -5.78 13.95
CA ARG A 124 22.12 -4.87 13.52
C ARG A 124 20.92 -5.66 13.09
N GLN A 125 19.75 -5.22 13.53
CA GLN A 125 18.51 -5.88 13.20
C GLN A 125 18.03 -5.39 11.82
N CYS A 126 18.32 -6.21 10.79
CA CYS A 126 17.79 -5.96 9.46
C CYS A 126 16.29 -6.25 9.42
N PHE A 127 15.60 -5.63 8.48
CA PHE A 127 14.26 -6.08 8.11
C PHE A 127 14.32 -7.48 7.50
N VAL A 128 13.35 -8.33 7.82
CA VAL A 128 13.26 -9.69 7.29
C VAL A 128 11.87 -9.97 6.79
N PHE A 129 11.78 -10.43 5.54
CA PHE A 129 10.58 -11.09 5.03
C PHE A 129 10.85 -12.60 5.04
N PRO A 130 10.26 -13.33 6.00
CA PRO A 130 10.73 -14.69 6.32
C PRO A 130 10.40 -15.72 5.24
N TRP A 131 9.23 -15.58 4.59
CA TRP A 131 8.79 -16.51 3.56
C TRP A 131 7.63 -15.96 2.74
N MET A 132 7.68 -16.11 1.42
CA MET A 132 6.59 -15.79 0.49
C MET A 132 5.68 -17.00 0.31
N ASN A 133 4.57 -17.04 1.02
CA ASN A 133 3.58 -18.11 0.85
C ASN A 133 2.67 -17.80 -0.35
N PRO A 134 2.35 -18.80 -1.20
CA PRO A 134 1.37 -18.61 -2.27
C PRO A 134 -0.03 -18.22 -1.77
N CYS A 135 -0.39 -18.59 -0.53
CA CYS A 135 -1.67 -18.20 0.08
C CYS A 135 -1.74 -16.73 0.50
N ASP A 136 -0.60 -16.07 0.69
CA ASP A 136 -0.54 -14.65 1.07
C ASP A 136 -0.59 -13.71 -0.16
N VAL A 137 -0.54 -14.29 -1.35
CA VAL A 137 -0.65 -13.53 -2.60
C VAL A 137 -2.11 -13.16 -2.88
N PRO A 138 -2.45 -11.87 -2.96
CA PRO A 138 -3.80 -11.44 -3.31
C PRO A 138 -4.18 -11.95 -4.70
N ARG A 139 -5.18 -12.82 -4.79
CA ARG A 139 -5.71 -13.35 -6.06
C ARG A 139 -6.97 -12.59 -6.44
N THR A 140 -6.81 -11.36 -6.86
CA THR A 140 -7.93 -10.57 -7.36
C THR A 140 -8.34 -11.09 -8.74
N PRO A 141 -9.61 -11.46 -8.97
CA PRO A 141 -10.10 -11.81 -10.29
C PRO A 141 -9.84 -10.68 -11.29
N ALA A 142 -9.45 -11.01 -12.53
CA ALA A 142 -9.07 -10.02 -13.54
C ALA A 142 -10.17 -8.99 -13.81
N TRP A 143 -11.43 -9.43 -13.78
CA TRP A 143 -12.58 -8.56 -14.03
C TRP A 143 -12.74 -7.41 -13.02
N VAL A 144 -12.19 -7.54 -11.80
CA VAL A 144 -12.29 -6.49 -10.75
C VAL A 144 -11.61 -5.20 -11.18
N ASN A 145 -10.46 -5.30 -11.86
CA ASN A 145 -9.69 -4.14 -12.33
C ASN A 145 -10.37 -3.42 -13.50
N GLU A 146 -11.31 -4.09 -14.19
CA GLU A 146 -12.04 -3.56 -15.34
C GLU A 146 -13.46 -3.13 -14.96
N THR A 147 -13.80 -3.21 -13.66
CA THR A 147 -15.15 -2.91 -13.18
C THR A 147 -15.29 -1.48 -12.73
N VAL A 148 -16.27 -0.79 -13.30
CA VAL A 148 -16.76 0.50 -12.82
C VAL A 148 -17.96 0.25 -11.93
N TRP A 149 -17.73 0.38 -10.63
CA TRP A 149 -18.74 0.09 -9.61
C TRP A 149 -19.68 1.27 -9.37
N TYR A 150 -20.97 0.96 -9.18
CA TYR A 150 -21.98 1.89 -8.71
C TYR A 150 -22.65 1.33 -7.47
N GLN A 151 -22.52 2.03 -6.36
CA GLN A 151 -23.20 1.66 -5.12
C GLN A 151 -24.62 2.23 -5.15
N ILE A 152 -25.60 1.36 -4.91
CA ILE A 152 -27.02 1.72 -4.84
C ILE A 152 -27.53 1.42 -3.43
N PHE A 153 -28.17 2.41 -2.82
CA PHE A 153 -29.05 2.19 -1.68
C PHE A 153 -30.46 2.05 -2.24
N PRO A 154 -31.04 0.83 -2.29
CA PRO A 154 -32.25 0.55 -3.10
C PRO A 154 -33.39 1.51 -2.83
N ASP A 155 -33.74 1.75 -1.56
CA ASP A 155 -34.79 2.67 -1.13
C ASP A 155 -34.67 4.06 -1.78
N ARG A 156 -33.46 4.51 -2.05
CA ARG A 156 -33.12 5.86 -2.51
C ARG A 156 -32.84 5.94 -4.03
N PHE A 157 -33.16 4.90 -4.80
CA PHE A 157 -32.83 4.86 -6.21
C PHE A 157 -34.02 4.93 -7.14
N CYS A 158 -34.89 3.93 -7.10
CA CYS A 158 -36.08 3.88 -7.95
C CYS A 158 -37.10 2.92 -7.34
N ASN A 159 -38.34 3.37 -7.18
CA ASN A 159 -39.46 2.53 -6.82
C ASN A 159 -40.02 1.89 -8.10
N GLY A 160 -39.99 0.56 -8.18
CA GLY A 160 -40.43 -0.22 -9.33
C GLY A 160 -41.73 -0.98 -9.11
N ASP A 161 -42.04 -1.31 -7.86
CA ASP A 161 -43.26 -2.03 -7.49
C ASP A 161 -43.94 -1.39 -6.25
N HIS A 162 -44.84 -0.49 -6.52
CA HIS A 162 -45.63 0.20 -5.48
C HIS A 162 -46.49 -0.74 -4.62
N SER A 163 -46.71 -1.99 -5.02
CA SER A 163 -47.53 -2.93 -4.23
C SER A 163 -46.84 -3.44 -2.97
N ILE A 164 -45.51 -3.29 -2.90
CA ILE A 164 -44.68 -3.69 -1.76
C ILE A 164 -44.23 -2.51 -0.92
N ASP A 165 -44.70 -1.31 -1.23
CA ASP A 165 -44.33 -0.10 -0.48
C ASP A 165 -44.73 -0.21 0.98
N PRO A 166 -43.87 0.16 1.94
CA PRO A 166 -44.25 0.33 3.33
C PRO A 166 -45.20 1.54 3.50
N ASP A 167 -46.02 1.54 4.56
CA ASP A 167 -47.04 2.55 4.81
C ASP A 167 -46.50 3.98 4.94
N ASN A 168 -45.21 4.14 5.22
CA ASN A 168 -44.55 5.44 5.45
C ASN A 168 -43.76 5.95 4.25
N VAL A 169 -43.97 5.45 3.04
CA VAL A 169 -43.29 5.93 1.83
C VAL A 169 -43.67 7.37 1.56
N VAL A 170 -42.64 8.20 1.32
CA VAL A 170 -42.79 9.58 0.87
C VAL A 170 -42.42 9.70 -0.61
N PRO A 171 -43.11 10.59 -1.38
CA PRO A 171 -42.77 10.78 -2.77
C PRO A 171 -41.35 11.34 -2.92
N TRP A 172 -40.61 10.82 -3.90
CA TRP A 172 -39.37 11.45 -4.32
C TRP A 172 -39.64 12.82 -4.90
N ARG A 173 -39.11 13.86 -4.26
CA ARG A 173 -39.28 15.24 -4.69
C ARG A 173 -38.06 16.07 -4.28
N ASP A 174 -37.87 17.16 -4.98
CA ASP A 174 -36.82 18.12 -4.65
C ASP A 174 -37.24 18.90 -3.37
N HIS A 175 -36.77 18.47 -2.24
CA HIS A 175 -36.87 19.18 -0.98
C HIS A 175 -35.47 19.23 -0.33
N GLY A 176 -35.06 20.35 0.16
CA GLY A 176 -33.69 20.74 0.50
C GLY A 176 -32.93 19.87 1.48
N SER A 177 -33.55 18.92 2.20
CA SER A 177 -32.88 17.95 3.06
C SER A 177 -33.65 16.64 3.12
N VAL A 178 -32.92 15.55 2.95
CA VAL A 178 -33.41 14.17 3.10
C VAL A 178 -32.90 13.65 4.43
N THR A 179 -33.79 13.14 5.28
CA THR A 179 -33.44 12.53 6.58
C THR A 179 -33.25 11.02 6.44
N ASN A 180 -32.61 10.40 7.43
CA ASN A 180 -32.46 8.93 7.46
C ASN A 180 -33.77 8.20 7.77
N GLU A 181 -34.79 8.90 8.25
CA GLU A 181 -36.08 8.33 8.63
C GLU A 181 -37.06 8.26 7.45
N GLU A 182 -36.79 8.99 6.37
CA GLU A 182 -37.61 8.98 5.18
C GLU A 182 -37.38 7.70 4.36
N CYS A 183 -38.48 7.08 3.93
CA CYS A 183 -38.49 5.92 3.04
C CYS A 183 -39.07 6.32 1.69
N PHE A 184 -38.40 6.01 0.59
CA PHE A 184 -38.81 6.37 -0.77
C PHE A 184 -39.34 5.16 -1.56
N GLY A 185 -39.33 3.96 -0.97
CA GLY A 185 -39.90 2.76 -1.55
C GLY A 185 -39.11 2.17 -2.72
N GLY A 186 -37.87 2.61 -2.94
CA GLY A 186 -37.03 2.02 -3.99
C GLY A 186 -36.72 0.55 -3.73
N ASP A 187 -36.73 -0.25 -4.79
CA ASP A 187 -36.67 -1.71 -4.75
C ASP A 187 -35.81 -2.31 -5.86
N LEU A 188 -35.67 -3.63 -5.89
CA LEU A 188 -34.91 -4.34 -6.92
C LEU A 188 -35.57 -4.26 -8.29
N ALA A 189 -36.91 -4.18 -8.36
CA ALA A 189 -37.63 -4.00 -9.63
C ALA A 189 -37.31 -2.61 -10.23
N GLY A 190 -37.24 -1.60 -9.38
CA GLY A 190 -36.83 -0.26 -9.77
C GLY A 190 -35.40 -0.22 -10.27
N ILE A 191 -34.45 -0.87 -9.58
CA ILE A 191 -33.08 -1.01 -10.06
C ILE A 191 -33.04 -1.69 -11.42
N THR A 192 -33.77 -2.81 -11.56
CA THR A 192 -33.85 -3.56 -12.82
C THR A 192 -34.36 -2.69 -13.96
N SER A 193 -35.38 -1.88 -13.72
CA SER A 193 -35.94 -0.94 -14.71
C SER A 193 -34.95 0.15 -15.17
N LYS A 194 -33.87 0.37 -14.42
CA LYS A 194 -32.84 1.38 -14.67
C LYS A 194 -31.50 0.80 -15.15
N LEU A 195 -31.43 -0.48 -15.49
CA LEU A 195 -30.18 -1.09 -15.96
C LEU A 195 -29.64 -0.45 -17.22
N ASP A 196 -30.49 -0.09 -18.18
CA ASP A 196 -30.08 0.61 -19.40
C ASP A 196 -29.46 1.99 -19.09
N TYR A 197 -30.02 2.72 -18.12
CA TYR A 197 -29.43 3.97 -17.65
C TYR A 197 -28.05 3.76 -17.07
N LEU A 198 -27.86 2.75 -16.22
CA LEU A 198 -26.58 2.42 -15.60
C LEU A 198 -25.55 1.96 -16.65
N GLN A 199 -25.97 1.15 -17.61
CA GLN A 199 -25.13 0.71 -18.72
C GLN A 199 -24.68 1.89 -19.60
N ASN A 200 -25.58 2.79 -19.94
CA ASN A 200 -25.25 4.01 -20.71
C ASN A 200 -24.31 4.94 -19.96
N LEU A 201 -24.31 4.90 -18.63
CA LEU A 201 -23.38 5.63 -17.78
C LEU A 201 -21.98 4.96 -17.73
N GLY A 202 -21.83 3.75 -18.30
CA GLY A 202 -20.59 2.99 -18.31
C GLY A 202 -20.38 2.10 -17.07
N ILE A 203 -21.42 1.88 -16.29
CA ILE A 203 -21.40 1.03 -15.09
C ILE A 203 -21.52 -0.43 -15.50
N ASN A 204 -20.66 -1.29 -14.98
CA ASN A 204 -20.65 -2.71 -15.22
C ASN A 204 -20.56 -3.58 -13.94
N GLY A 205 -20.55 -2.93 -12.77
CA GLY A 205 -20.65 -3.57 -11.46
C GLY A 205 -21.61 -2.83 -10.53
N LEU A 206 -22.52 -3.56 -9.88
CA LEU A 206 -23.44 -3.00 -8.88
C LEU A 206 -23.11 -3.55 -7.49
N TYR A 207 -23.14 -2.65 -6.52
CA TYR A 207 -23.05 -2.97 -5.11
C TYR A 207 -24.34 -2.49 -4.41
N LEU A 208 -25.09 -3.42 -3.81
CA LEU A 208 -26.39 -3.16 -3.18
C LEU A 208 -26.29 -3.30 -1.66
#